data_20249e3a623ac652c560561a446692f2
#
_entry.id   20249e3a623ac652c560561a446692f2
#
_cell.length_a   1.000
_cell.length_b   1.000
_cell.length_c   1.000
_cell.angle_alpha   90.00
_cell.angle_beta   90.00
_cell.angle_gamma   90.00
#
_symmetry.space_group_name_H-M   'P 1'
#
loop_
_entity.id
_entity.type
_entity.pdbx_description
1 polymer ?
#
loop_
_entity_poly.entity_id
_entity_poly.type
_entity_poly.pdbx_seq_one_letter_code
_entity_poly.pdbx_strand_id
1 'polypeptide(L)'
;MPVKQGRIDVHHHIIPPAFVAVMQAKGITKVAGAPLPGWDAEKSIDVMDANGIQTAITSLSAPGVHFGDGPAQARDLARRCNEFSAEMGARYPGRFGSFAVLPTPFTSDACAEAIHALETLHADGVVLLGSTDGIFLGDPRFDELMAELNRRDAIVFVHPNLHATSETIGLPMPGFLIEFLCDTTRAAVNLIRTGTLEKYPKIRWILAHSGGFLPFVAGRVAQSGAMPELDEKTPQGILDSIKRFYYDTALSPSRYSMAALKELVDPSHILFGSDFPFAPAPVTALQCQTLDASDLWSEAGHYGLNRGHALQLFPQYRLATEAIAAAPIFEQESLSRRFRRALTGPMGSLAESMRDR
;
A
#
# COMPACT_ATOMS: atom_id res chain seq x y z
N MET A 1 17.82 26.24 -6.59
CA MET A 1 17.71 24.83 -6.18
C MET A 1 16.23 24.58 -5.96
N PRO A 2 15.62 23.54 -6.53
CA PRO A 2 14.25 23.21 -6.19
C PRO A 2 14.18 22.98 -4.67
N VAL A 3 13.19 23.56 -4.03
CA VAL A 3 12.91 23.38 -2.61
C VAL A 3 12.77 21.87 -2.37
N LYS A 4 13.57 21.30 -1.49
CA LYS A 4 13.40 19.90 -1.08
C LYS A 4 11.98 19.76 -0.54
N GLN A 5 11.13 19.01 -1.21
CA GLN A 5 9.66 19.09 -1.04
C GLN A 5 9.15 18.43 0.24
N GLY A 6 10.02 17.94 1.11
CA GLY A 6 9.61 17.30 2.37
C GLY A 6 8.65 16.13 2.14
N ARG A 7 9.04 15.16 1.29
CA ARG A 7 8.22 13.98 0.96
C ARG A 7 7.71 13.26 2.19
N ILE A 8 6.50 12.72 2.09
CA ILE A 8 5.98 11.72 3.03
C ILE A 8 6.01 10.37 2.30
N ASP A 9 6.85 9.48 2.80
CA ASP A 9 7.06 8.14 2.26
C ASP A 9 6.13 7.16 2.97
N VAL A 10 5.12 6.65 2.26
CA VAL A 10 4.12 5.73 2.84
C VAL A 10 4.51 4.26 2.67
N HIS A 11 5.65 3.98 2.02
CA HIS A 11 6.17 2.65 1.82
C HIS A 11 7.66 2.61 2.17
N HIS A 12 7.94 2.54 3.43
CA HIS A 12 9.27 2.48 4.00
C HIS A 12 9.31 1.34 5.02
N HIS A 13 10.34 0.53 4.99
CA HIS A 13 10.39 -0.62 5.90
C HIS A 13 11.27 -0.36 7.11
N ILE A 14 10.84 -0.93 8.22
CA ILE A 14 11.61 -1.06 9.45
C ILE A 14 11.92 -2.54 9.68
N ILE A 15 13.13 -2.84 10.16
CA ILE A 15 13.56 -4.21 10.42
C ILE A 15 13.96 -4.35 11.89
N PRO A 16 12.98 -4.61 12.78
CA PRO A 16 13.22 -4.70 14.21
C PRO A 16 14.15 -5.84 14.58
N PRO A 17 15.02 -5.66 15.61
CA PRO A 17 15.92 -6.72 16.07
C PRO A 17 15.20 -8.03 16.44
N ALA A 18 13.98 -7.94 16.97
CA ALA A 18 13.15 -9.11 17.28
C ALA A 18 12.82 -9.93 16.02
N PHE A 19 12.49 -9.26 14.92
CA PHE A 19 12.22 -9.89 13.63
C PHE A 19 13.49 -10.56 13.08
N VAL A 20 14.63 -9.85 13.10
CA VAL A 20 15.92 -10.40 12.66
C VAL A 20 16.29 -11.66 13.42
N ALA A 21 16.09 -11.67 14.75
CA ALA A 21 16.38 -12.83 15.58
C ALA A 21 15.54 -14.06 15.20
N VAL A 22 14.25 -13.88 14.91
CA VAL A 22 13.38 -14.97 14.44
C VAL A 22 13.80 -15.47 13.06
N MET A 23 14.08 -14.55 12.11
CA MET A 23 14.55 -14.91 10.77
C MET A 23 15.84 -15.75 10.84
N GLN A 24 16.81 -15.30 11.65
CA GLN A 24 18.09 -16.01 11.86
C GLN A 24 17.89 -17.38 12.50
N ALA A 25 17.05 -17.47 13.54
CA ALA A 25 16.76 -18.74 14.22
C ALA A 25 16.13 -19.78 13.27
N LYS A 26 15.41 -19.31 12.23
CA LYS A 26 14.80 -20.16 11.19
C LYS A 26 15.70 -20.35 9.95
N GLY A 27 16.90 -19.77 9.94
CA GLY A 27 17.79 -19.82 8.78
C GLY A 27 17.29 -19.06 7.55
N ILE A 28 16.34 -18.12 7.74
CA ILE A 28 15.77 -17.32 6.66
C ILE A 28 16.65 -16.08 6.47
N THR A 29 17.35 -16.01 5.34
CA THR A 29 18.27 -14.92 4.99
C THR A 29 17.76 -14.04 3.85
N LYS A 30 16.62 -14.42 3.24
CA LYS A 30 16.05 -13.73 2.09
C LYS A 30 14.54 -13.56 2.26
N VAL A 31 14.02 -12.49 1.71
CA VAL A 31 12.58 -12.21 1.59
C VAL A 31 12.25 -12.15 0.10
N ALA A 32 11.37 -13.03 -0.37
CA ALA A 32 10.98 -13.13 -1.78
C ALA A 32 12.17 -13.19 -2.77
N GLY A 33 13.29 -13.76 -2.35
CA GLY A 33 14.52 -13.85 -3.14
C GLY A 33 15.51 -12.69 -2.95
N ALA A 34 15.10 -11.57 -2.35
CA ALA A 34 16.00 -10.48 -1.96
C ALA A 34 16.69 -10.80 -0.62
N PRO A 35 17.99 -10.51 -0.46
CA PRO A 35 18.65 -10.60 0.85
C PRO A 35 17.94 -9.71 1.88
N LEU A 36 17.81 -10.20 3.13
CA LEU A 36 17.30 -9.36 4.20
C LEU A 36 18.30 -8.22 4.46
N PRO A 37 17.90 -6.95 4.24
CA PRO A 37 18.82 -5.83 4.42
C PRO A 37 19.06 -5.56 5.91
N GLY A 38 20.25 -5.02 6.24
CA GLY A 38 20.49 -4.42 7.53
C GLY A 38 19.78 -3.07 7.63
N TRP A 39 19.18 -2.80 8.80
CA TRP A 39 18.48 -1.54 9.07
C TRP A 39 18.95 -0.92 10.38
N ASP A 40 19.12 0.38 10.37
CA ASP A 40 19.20 1.23 11.55
C ASP A 40 18.58 2.59 11.24
N ALA A 41 18.16 3.30 12.30
CA ALA A 41 17.41 4.55 12.16
C ALA A 41 18.26 5.66 11.53
N GLU A 42 19.53 5.73 11.88
CA GLU A 42 20.46 6.77 11.39
C GLU A 42 20.67 6.64 9.87
N LYS A 43 20.95 5.42 9.38
CA LYS A 43 21.06 5.18 7.93
C LYS A 43 19.76 5.45 7.18
N SER A 44 18.63 5.11 7.80
CA SER A 44 17.31 5.43 7.23
C SER A 44 17.15 6.94 7.10
N ILE A 45 17.48 7.71 8.13
CA ILE A 45 17.43 9.17 8.14
C ILE A 45 18.39 9.76 7.09
N ASP A 46 19.62 9.24 6.97
CA ASP A 46 20.57 9.69 5.96
C ASP A 46 20.01 9.55 4.53
N VAL A 47 19.37 8.41 4.23
CA VAL A 47 18.72 8.17 2.94
C VAL A 47 17.51 9.09 2.75
N MET A 48 16.71 9.28 3.78
CA MET A 48 15.59 10.20 3.77
C MET A 48 16.05 11.63 3.46
N ASP A 49 17.08 12.12 4.16
CA ASP A 49 17.62 13.47 3.98
C ASP A 49 18.22 13.67 2.58
N ALA A 50 18.95 12.68 2.09
CA ALA A 50 19.52 12.72 0.73
C ALA A 50 18.44 12.83 -0.36
N ASN A 51 17.25 12.30 -0.12
CA ASN A 51 16.16 12.23 -1.09
C ASN A 51 14.99 13.20 -0.78
N GLY A 52 15.15 14.10 0.20
CA GLY A 52 14.13 15.07 0.59
C GLY A 52 12.87 14.43 1.20
N ILE A 53 13.02 13.26 1.81
CA ILE A 53 11.95 12.57 2.57
C ILE A 53 11.99 13.12 4.00
N GLN A 54 10.92 13.79 4.40
CA GLN A 54 10.80 14.34 5.74
C GLN A 54 10.29 13.30 6.73
N THR A 55 9.27 12.57 6.32
CA THR A 55 8.61 11.57 7.17
C THR A 55 8.49 10.26 6.40
N ALA A 56 8.83 9.16 7.05
CA ALA A 56 8.59 7.81 6.55
C ALA A 56 7.57 7.10 7.46
N ILE A 57 6.47 6.61 6.89
CA ILE A 57 5.55 5.73 7.59
C ILE A 57 6.10 4.30 7.43
N THR A 58 6.67 3.79 8.51
CA THR A 58 7.39 2.51 8.47
C THR A 58 6.47 1.31 8.64
N SER A 59 6.81 0.20 7.99
CA SER A 59 6.09 -1.07 8.11
C SER A 59 7.03 -2.27 8.13
N LEU A 60 6.62 -3.36 8.77
CA LEU A 60 7.30 -4.63 8.57
C LEU A 60 6.93 -5.21 7.20
N SER A 61 7.93 -5.71 6.47
CA SER A 61 7.73 -6.34 5.17
C SER A 61 7.27 -7.81 5.30
N ALA A 62 7.07 -8.47 4.16
CA ALA A 62 6.96 -9.93 4.09
C ALA A 62 8.18 -10.61 4.77
N PRO A 63 8.02 -11.81 5.30
CA PRO A 63 6.80 -12.64 5.33
C PRO A 63 5.84 -12.31 6.49
N GLY A 64 5.99 -11.15 7.15
CA GLY A 64 5.21 -10.79 8.32
C GLY A 64 5.69 -11.51 9.59
N VAL A 65 4.77 -11.78 10.52
CA VAL A 65 5.11 -12.31 11.86
C VAL A 65 4.69 -13.76 12.08
N HIS A 66 4.09 -14.40 11.07
CA HIS A 66 3.66 -15.79 11.15
C HIS A 66 4.64 -16.72 10.42
N PHE A 67 5.30 -17.59 11.19
CA PHE A 67 6.34 -18.52 10.70
C PHE A 67 5.96 -20.00 10.94
N GLY A 68 4.68 -20.30 11.12
CA GLY A 68 4.21 -21.66 11.39
C GLY A 68 4.31 -22.11 12.84
N ASP A 69 4.74 -21.23 13.77
CA ASP A 69 4.93 -21.57 15.20
C ASP A 69 3.65 -21.37 16.04
N GLY A 70 2.56 -20.96 15.41
CA GLY A 70 1.26 -20.77 16.04
C GLY A 70 0.99 -19.34 16.52
N PRO A 71 -0.22 -19.10 17.11
CA PRO A 71 -0.70 -17.75 17.40
C PRO A 71 0.10 -17.01 18.48
N ALA A 72 0.59 -17.71 19.50
CA ALA A 72 1.30 -17.08 20.62
C ALA A 72 2.61 -16.43 20.17
N GLN A 73 3.38 -17.10 19.31
CA GLN A 73 4.63 -16.58 18.77
C GLN A 73 4.40 -15.44 17.79
N ALA A 74 3.39 -15.56 16.93
CA ALA A 74 3.02 -14.50 16.00
C ALA A 74 2.59 -13.22 16.73
N ARG A 75 1.78 -13.35 17.80
CA ARG A 75 1.35 -12.24 18.66
C ARG A 75 2.53 -11.59 19.39
N ASP A 76 3.42 -12.37 20.02
CA ASP A 76 4.60 -11.84 20.70
C ASP A 76 5.50 -11.07 19.74
N LEU A 77 5.77 -11.63 18.56
CA LEU A 77 6.60 -10.98 17.56
C LEU A 77 5.95 -9.70 17.02
N ALA A 78 4.64 -9.71 16.72
CA ALA A 78 3.90 -8.52 16.29
C ALA A 78 4.04 -7.40 17.32
N ARG A 79 3.76 -7.71 18.61
CA ARG A 79 3.86 -6.76 19.72
C ARG A 79 5.25 -6.13 19.79
N ARG A 80 6.30 -6.92 19.80
CA ARG A 80 7.68 -6.45 19.89
C ARG A 80 8.11 -5.62 18.69
N CYS A 81 7.64 -5.97 17.50
CA CYS A 81 7.89 -5.16 16.29
C CYS A 81 7.17 -3.81 16.36
N ASN A 82 5.93 -3.78 16.80
CA ASN A 82 5.14 -2.56 16.89
C ASN A 82 5.65 -1.62 17.99
N GLU A 83 6.04 -2.17 19.16
CA GLU A 83 6.66 -1.40 20.24
C GLU A 83 7.99 -0.78 19.78
N PHE A 84 8.82 -1.52 19.04
CA PHE A 84 10.04 -0.98 18.46
C PHE A 84 9.75 0.16 17.46
N SER A 85 8.72 0.02 16.62
CA SER A 85 8.33 1.10 15.69
C SER A 85 7.86 2.34 16.44
N ALA A 86 7.08 2.19 17.50
CA ALA A 86 6.64 3.29 18.35
C ALA A 86 7.82 3.97 19.09
N GLU A 87 8.81 3.18 19.56
CA GLU A 87 10.04 3.72 20.14
C GLU A 87 10.81 4.58 19.13
N MET A 88 10.94 4.13 17.89
CA MET A 88 11.60 4.91 16.83
C MET A 88 10.85 6.20 16.51
N GLY A 89 9.52 6.18 16.46
CA GLY A 89 8.69 7.38 16.30
C GLY A 89 8.89 8.38 17.43
N ALA A 90 8.96 7.90 18.67
CA ALA A 90 9.21 8.73 19.85
C ALA A 90 10.62 9.30 19.90
N ARG A 91 11.63 8.51 19.49
CA ARG A 91 13.03 8.91 19.46
C ARG A 91 13.36 9.93 18.37
N TYR A 92 12.65 9.85 17.23
CA TYR A 92 12.84 10.74 16.08
C TYR A 92 11.53 11.40 15.66
N PRO A 93 11.00 12.32 16.45
CA PRO A 93 9.67 12.93 16.22
C PRO A 93 9.53 13.54 14.83
N GLY A 94 8.45 13.22 14.15
CA GLY A 94 8.15 13.72 12.80
C GLY A 94 8.96 13.05 11.67
N ARG A 95 9.93 12.18 12.00
CA ARG A 95 10.71 11.45 11.00
C ARG A 95 10.11 10.08 10.72
N PHE A 96 9.65 9.35 11.73
CA PHE A 96 9.05 8.05 11.60
C PHE A 96 7.61 8.04 12.10
N GLY A 97 6.71 7.55 11.26
CA GLY A 97 5.42 7.03 11.60
C GLY A 97 5.41 5.51 11.45
N SER A 98 4.27 4.85 11.68
CA SER A 98 4.21 3.40 11.59
C SER A 98 2.86 2.85 11.13
N PHE A 99 2.92 1.82 10.28
CA PHE A 99 1.86 0.84 10.09
C PHE A 99 2.17 -0.39 10.94
N ALA A 100 1.33 -0.66 11.92
CA ALA A 100 1.50 -1.79 12.82
C ALA A 100 1.28 -3.13 12.11
N VAL A 101 2.18 -4.09 12.30
CA VAL A 101 2.00 -5.45 11.81
C VAL A 101 1.05 -6.22 12.72
N LEU A 102 0.14 -6.99 12.13
CA LEU A 102 -0.83 -7.80 12.85
C LEU A 102 -0.54 -9.29 12.72
N PRO A 103 -0.82 -10.11 13.76
CA PRO A 103 -0.56 -11.54 13.75
C PRO A 103 -1.61 -12.32 12.94
N THR A 104 -1.79 -11.95 11.66
CA THR A 104 -2.62 -12.73 10.73
C THR A 104 -1.98 -14.10 10.48
N PRO A 105 -2.75 -15.16 10.25
CA PRO A 105 -4.21 -15.20 10.06
C PRO A 105 -5.04 -15.34 11.35
N PHE A 106 -4.48 -15.14 12.53
CA PHE A 106 -5.13 -15.33 13.83
C PHE A 106 -6.01 -14.12 14.18
N THR A 107 -7.25 -14.12 13.72
CA THR A 107 -8.14 -12.95 13.70
C THR A 107 -8.35 -12.31 15.08
N SER A 108 -8.60 -13.12 16.13
CA SER A 108 -8.80 -12.60 17.49
C SER A 108 -7.56 -11.89 18.03
N ASP A 109 -6.37 -12.49 17.84
CA ASP A 109 -5.09 -11.87 18.23
C ASP A 109 -4.80 -10.64 17.38
N ALA A 110 -5.15 -10.66 16.08
CA ALA A 110 -5.00 -9.52 15.18
C ALA A 110 -5.90 -8.35 15.59
N CYS A 111 -7.14 -8.60 16.03
CA CYS A 111 -8.01 -7.56 16.59
C CYS A 111 -7.42 -6.95 17.86
N ALA A 112 -6.95 -7.77 18.79
CA ALA A 112 -6.36 -7.29 20.04
C ALA A 112 -5.09 -6.46 19.79
N GLU A 113 -4.25 -6.89 18.84
CA GLU A 113 -3.04 -6.14 18.48
C GLU A 113 -3.37 -4.84 17.73
N ALA A 114 -4.36 -4.84 16.82
CA ALA A 114 -4.80 -3.63 16.14
C ALA A 114 -5.31 -2.56 17.12
N ILE A 115 -6.11 -2.97 18.13
CA ILE A 115 -6.58 -2.08 19.19
C ILE A 115 -5.39 -1.48 19.95
N HIS A 116 -4.46 -2.32 20.40
CA HIS A 116 -3.29 -1.86 21.16
C HIS A 116 -2.41 -0.92 20.31
N ALA A 117 -2.13 -1.29 19.07
CA ALA A 117 -1.28 -0.49 18.21
C ALA A 117 -1.87 0.88 17.89
N LEU A 118 -3.17 0.93 17.56
CA LEU A 118 -3.82 2.19 17.18
C LEU A 118 -4.12 3.09 18.39
N GLU A 119 -4.54 2.51 19.55
CA GLU A 119 -4.96 3.30 20.72
C GLU A 119 -3.84 3.57 21.71
N THR A 120 -2.89 2.64 21.89
CA THR A 120 -1.82 2.77 22.91
C THR A 120 -0.50 3.20 22.29
N LEU A 121 -0.11 2.59 21.15
CA LEU A 121 1.14 2.92 20.47
C LEU A 121 0.97 4.08 19.48
N HIS A 122 -0.25 4.52 19.22
CA HIS A 122 -0.58 5.61 18.28
C HIS A 122 -0.02 5.38 16.87
N ALA A 123 -0.07 4.13 16.39
CA ALA A 123 0.30 3.81 15.02
C ALA A 123 -0.61 4.54 14.01
N ASP A 124 -0.05 4.97 12.89
CA ASP A 124 -0.77 5.71 11.83
C ASP A 124 -1.77 4.84 11.05
N GLY A 125 -1.67 3.54 11.21
CA GLY A 125 -2.51 2.55 10.59
C GLY A 125 -1.95 1.14 10.82
N VAL A 126 -2.35 0.20 9.99
CA VAL A 126 -1.85 -1.20 10.05
C VAL A 126 -1.35 -1.64 8.69
N VAL A 127 -0.36 -2.55 8.69
CA VAL A 127 0.05 -3.28 7.49
C VAL A 127 -0.56 -4.68 7.50
N LEU A 128 -1.20 -5.04 6.39
CA LEU A 128 -1.68 -6.40 6.13
C LEU A 128 -1.01 -6.94 4.88
N LEU A 129 -0.61 -8.21 4.92
CA LEU A 129 -0.13 -8.88 3.72
C LEU A 129 -1.30 -9.22 2.79
N GLY A 130 -1.10 -9.12 1.48
CA GLY A 130 -2.13 -9.44 0.49
C GLY A 130 -2.66 -10.86 0.64
N SER A 131 -1.75 -11.79 0.98
CA SER A 131 -2.10 -13.14 1.40
C SER A 131 -1.27 -13.61 2.60
N THR A 132 -1.87 -14.43 3.47
CA THR A 132 -1.20 -15.12 4.58
C THR A 132 -1.69 -16.56 4.63
N ASP A 133 -0.78 -17.54 4.64
CA ASP A 133 -1.11 -18.98 4.56
C ASP A 133 -2.07 -19.33 3.41
N GLY A 134 -1.90 -18.68 2.27
CA GLY A 134 -2.77 -18.89 1.10
C GLY A 134 -4.15 -18.23 1.23
N ILE A 135 -4.41 -17.48 2.29
CA ILE A 135 -5.68 -16.78 2.54
C ILE A 135 -5.51 -15.33 2.07
N PHE A 136 -6.25 -14.92 1.07
CA PHE A 136 -6.25 -13.53 0.60
C PHE A 136 -7.13 -12.62 1.45
N LEU A 137 -6.77 -11.34 1.53
CA LEU A 137 -7.65 -10.31 2.09
C LEU A 137 -9.01 -10.34 1.38
N GLY A 138 -10.08 -10.12 2.14
CA GLY A 138 -11.46 -10.29 1.69
C GLY A 138 -12.05 -11.68 2.02
N ASP A 139 -11.26 -12.62 2.55
CA ASP A 139 -11.79 -13.87 3.07
C ASP A 139 -12.64 -13.60 4.34
N PRO A 140 -13.80 -14.25 4.50
CA PRO A 140 -14.68 -14.04 5.67
C PRO A 140 -14.03 -14.29 7.03
N ARG A 141 -12.94 -15.07 7.09
CA ARG A 141 -12.15 -15.26 8.32
C ARG A 141 -11.60 -13.96 8.89
N PHE A 142 -11.41 -12.94 8.06
CA PHE A 142 -10.95 -11.62 8.49
C PHE A 142 -12.09 -10.64 8.82
N ASP A 143 -13.35 -11.03 8.73
CA ASP A 143 -14.49 -10.12 8.89
C ASP A 143 -14.49 -9.41 10.26
N GLU A 144 -14.14 -10.11 11.34
CA GLU A 144 -14.04 -9.50 12.68
C GLU A 144 -12.94 -8.43 12.71
N LEU A 145 -11.76 -8.72 12.12
CA LEU A 145 -10.68 -7.75 12.01
C LEU A 145 -11.09 -6.55 11.15
N MET A 146 -11.75 -6.78 10.01
CA MET A 146 -12.24 -5.70 9.15
C MET A 146 -13.27 -4.83 9.87
N ALA A 147 -14.18 -5.43 10.65
CA ALA A 147 -15.13 -4.68 11.46
C ALA A 147 -14.43 -3.81 12.52
N GLU A 148 -13.38 -4.33 13.13
CA GLU A 148 -12.57 -3.63 14.14
C GLU A 148 -11.83 -2.44 13.52
N LEU A 149 -11.17 -2.64 12.36
CA LEU A 149 -10.48 -1.59 11.63
C LEU A 149 -11.45 -0.51 11.11
N ASN A 150 -12.64 -0.93 10.63
CA ASN A 150 -13.67 -0.02 10.18
C ASN A 150 -14.23 0.87 11.29
N ARG A 151 -14.36 0.37 12.53
CA ARG A 151 -14.79 1.19 13.67
C ARG A 151 -13.81 2.32 14.00
N ARG A 152 -12.54 2.14 13.66
CA ARG A 152 -11.44 3.09 13.92
C ARG A 152 -11.10 3.96 12.73
N ASP A 153 -11.87 3.89 11.64
CA ASP A 153 -11.55 4.60 10.40
C ASP A 153 -10.09 4.36 9.96
N ALA A 154 -9.61 3.11 10.14
CA ALA A 154 -8.20 2.78 10.04
C ALA A 154 -7.68 2.93 8.60
N ILE A 155 -6.39 3.25 8.50
CA ILE A 155 -5.62 3.16 7.26
C ILE A 155 -4.98 1.76 7.23
N VAL A 156 -5.18 1.05 6.13
CA VAL A 156 -4.60 -0.28 5.90
C VAL A 156 -3.65 -0.21 4.72
N PHE A 157 -2.37 -0.43 4.98
CA PHE A 157 -1.37 -0.61 3.95
C PHE A 157 -1.32 -2.08 3.55
N VAL A 158 -1.60 -2.38 2.29
CA VAL A 158 -1.56 -3.75 1.74
C VAL A 158 -0.20 -3.98 1.11
N HIS A 159 0.65 -4.72 1.81
CA HIS A 159 1.96 -5.14 1.30
C HIS A 159 1.85 -6.55 0.70
N PRO A 160 2.51 -6.85 -0.42
CA PRO A 160 2.50 -8.20 -1.00
C PRO A 160 3.21 -9.23 -0.13
N ASN A 161 2.85 -10.50 -0.38
CA ASN A 161 3.55 -11.68 0.13
C ASN A 161 3.84 -12.66 -1.01
N LEU A 162 4.68 -13.64 -0.74
CA LEU A 162 4.78 -14.80 -1.62
C LEU A 162 3.67 -15.79 -1.27
N HIS A 163 2.75 -15.98 -2.20
CA HIS A 163 1.76 -17.05 -2.09
C HIS A 163 2.46 -18.41 -2.27
N ALA A 164 2.03 -19.44 -1.52
CA ALA A 164 2.64 -20.78 -1.57
C ALA A 164 2.74 -21.37 -2.97
N THR A 165 1.81 -21.04 -3.88
CA THR A 165 1.86 -21.49 -5.28
C THR A 165 2.98 -20.84 -6.09
N SER A 166 3.57 -19.74 -5.63
CA SER A 166 4.68 -19.08 -6.35
C SER A 166 5.92 -19.96 -6.46
N GLU A 167 6.17 -20.80 -5.46
CA GLU A 167 7.28 -21.75 -5.47
C GLU A 167 7.09 -22.83 -6.53
N THR A 168 5.84 -23.24 -6.79
CA THR A 168 5.51 -24.29 -7.77
C THR A 168 5.66 -23.82 -9.22
N ILE A 169 5.70 -22.52 -9.48
CA ILE A 169 5.88 -21.95 -10.81
C ILE A 169 7.30 -22.22 -11.32
N GLY A 170 8.30 -22.28 -10.43
CA GLY A 170 9.66 -22.72 -10.75
C GLY A 170 10.44 -21.78 -11.68
N LEU A 171 10.09 -20.49 -11.74
CA LEU A 171 10.81 -19.51 -12.55
C LEU A 171 12.15 -19.15 -11.88
N PRO A 172 13.26 -19.06 -12.65
CA PRO A 172 14.59 -18.77 -12.13
C PRO A 172 14.78 -17.26 -11.87
N MET A 173 13.81 -16.63 -11.21
CA MET A 173 13.87 -15.20 -10.85
C MET A 173 13.40 -14.97 -9.42
N PRO A 174 13.84 -13.88 -8.77
CA PRO A 174 13.32 -13.50 -7.45
C PRO A 174 11.81 -13.26 -7.48
N GLY A 175 11.08 -13.78 -6.49
CA GLY A 175 9.62 -13.64 -6.41
C GLY A 175 9.13 -12.20 -6.30
N PHE A 176 9.94 -11.28 -5.75
CA PHE A 176 9.56 -9.89 -5.66
C PHE A 176 9.32 -9.22 -7.03
N LEU A 177 9.93 -9.74 -8.14
CA LEU A 177 9.79 -9.10 -9.45
C LEU A 177 8.38 -9.17 -10.02
N ILE A 178 7.70 -10.30 -9.86
CA ILE A 178 6.39 -10.57 -10.48
C ILE A 178 5.37 -11.01 -9.43
N GLU A 179 5.75 -11.95 -8.55
CA GLU A 179 4.79 -12.58 -7.64
C GLU A 179 4.23 -11.58 -6.61
N PHE A 180 5.02 -10.61 -6.15
CA PHE A 180 4.54 -9.54 -5.30
C PHE A 180 3.44 -8.72 -5.98
N LEU A 181 3.62 -8.38 -7.25
CA LEU A 181 2.60 -7.66 -8.02
C LEU A 181 1.34 -8.50 -8.23
N CYS A 182 1.51 -9.82 -8.43
CA CYS A 182 0.39 -10.77 -8.51
C CYS A 182 -0.39 -10.83 -7.20
N ASP A 183 0.30 -10.91 -6.06
CA ASP A 183 -0.33 -11.01 -4.74
C ASP A 183 -1.15 -9.75 -4.42
N THR A 184 -0.58 -8.55 -4.59
CA THR A 184 -1.30 -7.28 -4.43
C THR A 184 -2.53 -7.21 -5.33
N THR A 185 -2.39 -7.60 -6.61
CA THR A 185 -3.51 -7.57 -7.57
C THR A 185 -4.62 -8.52 -7.15
N ARG A 186 -4.28 -9.75 -6.76
CA ARG A 186 -5.24 -10.77 -6.31
C ARG A 186 -5.97 -10.33 -5.05
N ALA A 187 -5.24 -9.77 -4.07
CA ALA A 187 -5.83 -9.24 -2.84
C ALA A 187 -6.82 -8.11 -3.13
N ALA A 188 -6.44 -7.12 -3.96
CA ALA A 188 -7.30 -6.01 -4.32
C ALA A 188 -8.57 -6.47 -5.05
N VAL A 189 -8.43 -7.37 -6.03
CA VAL A 189 -9.59 -7.94 -6.76
C VAL A 189 -10.49 -8.73 -5.80
N ASN A 190 -9.91 -9.50 -4.87
CA ASN A 190 -10.71 -10.25 -3.90
C ASN A 190 -11.48 -9.33 -2.95
N LEU A 191 -10.86 -8.26 -2.42
CA LEU A 191 -11.54 -7.24 -1.61
C LEU A 191 -12.75 -6.62 -2.33
N ILE A 192 -12.64 -6.38 -3.65
CA ILE A 192 -13.73 -5.85 -4.46
C ILE A 192 -14.84 -6.89 -4.62
N ARG A 193 -14.49 -8.11 -5.00
CA ARG A 193 -15.46 -9.17 -5.31
C ARG A 193 -16.23 -9.67 -4.10
N THR A 194 -15.61 -9.72 -2.94
CA THR A 194 -16.26 -10.12 -1.67
C THR A 194 -17.12 -9.03 -1.05
N GLY A 195 -17.17 -7.83 -1.66
CA GLY A 195 -17.91 -6.70 -1.11
C GLY A 195 -17.29 -6.12 0.17
N THR A 196 -16.03 -6.44 0.46
CA THR A 196 -15.34 -5.96 1.69
C THR A 196 -15.28 -4.45 1.75
N LEU A 197 -15.08 -3.78 0.60
CA LEU A 197 -15.02 -2.31 0.54
C LEU A 197 -16.36 -1.66 0.90
N GLU A 198 -17.47 -2.27 0.50
CA GLU A 198 -18.83 -1.79 0.79
C GLU A 198 -19.25 -2.13 2.21
N LYS A 199 -18.88 -3.32 2.70
CA LYS A 199 -19.17 -3.78 4.07
C LYS A 199 -18.41 -2.97 5.11
N TYR A 200 -17.20 -2.53 4.78
CA TYR A 200 -16.30 -1.79 5.67
C TYR A 200 -15.83 -0.47 5.05
N PRO A 201 -16.75 0.48 4.79
CA PRO A 201 -16.51 1.64 3.93
C PRO A 201 -15.56 2.69 4.51
N LYS A 202 -15.28 2.64 5.82
CA LYS A 202 -14.43 3.62 6.50
C LYS A 202 -12.94 3.25 6.45
N ILE A 203 -12.61 2.01 6.10
CA ILE A 203 -11.21 1.59 5.91
C ILE A 203 -10.65 2.30 4.68
N ARG A 204 -9.49 2.94 4.84
CA ARG A 204 -8.73 3.55 3.75
C ARG A 204 -7.59 2.62 3.38
N TRP A 205 -7.61 2.13 2.16
CA TRP A 205 -6.69 1.11 1.68
C TRP A 205 -5.59 1.71 0.83
N ILE A 206 -4.32 1.48 1.16
CA ILE A 206 -3.16 1.84 0.34
C ILE A 206 -2.59 0.55 -0.24
N LEU A 207 -2.50 0.46 -1.56
CA LEU A 207 -1.94 -0.68 -2.27
C LEU A 207 -0.48 -0.42 -2.64
N ALA A 208 0.40 -1.34 -2.27
CA ALA A 208 1.82 -1.28 -2.59
C ALA A 208 2.10 -1.39 -4.10
N HIS A 209 3.23 -0.82 -4.54
CA HIS A 209 3.78 -0.96 -5.90
C HIS A 209 2.78 -0.59 -7.01
N SER A 210 2.15 0.59 -6.88
CA SER A 210 1.11 1.06 -7.81
C SER A 210 -0.08 0.11 -7.95
N GLY A 211 -0.36 -0.71 -6.92
CA GLY A 211 -1.43 -1.71 -6.94
C GLY A 211 -1.11 -2.95 -7.78
N GLY A 212 0.18 -3.20 -8.01
CA GLY A 212 0.64 -4.32 -8.83
C GLY A 212 0.20 -4.19 -10.29
N PHE A 213 -0.48 -5.20 -10.80
CA PHE A 213 -1.04 -5.19 -12.17
C PHE A 213 -2.46 -4.61 -12.25
N LEU A 214 -3.07 -4.21 -11.12
CA LEU A 214 -4.46 -3.77 -11.07
C LEU A 214 -4.77 -2.64 -12.08
N PRO A 215 -3.94 -1.59 -12.23
CA PRO A 215 -4.21 -0.55 -13.21
C PRO A 215 -4.26 -1.06 -14.66
N PHE A 216 -3.41 -2.03 -15.00
CA PHE A 216 -3.37 -2.62 -16.34
C PHE A 216 -4.57 -3.53 -16.61
N VAL A 217 -5.02 -4.29 -15.60
CA VAL A 217 -6.12 -5.26 -15.75
C VAL A 217 -7.49 -4.70 -15.34
N ALA A 218 -7.59 -3.45 -14.92
CA ALA A 218 -8.82 -2.83 -14.40
C ALA A 218 -10.04 -3.02 -15.33
N GLY A 219 -9.86 -2.75 -16.63
CA GLY A 219 -10.91 -2.96 -17.61
C GLY A 219 -11.35 -4.43 -17.76
N ARG A 220 -10.38 -5.37 -17.67
CA ARG A 220 -10.69 -6.80 -17.70
C ARG A 220 -11.45 -7.25 -16.45
N VAL A 221 -11.03 -6.78 -15.27
CA VAL A 221 -11.73 -7.06 -14.01
C VAL A 221 -13.15 -6.48 -14.04
N ALA A 222 -13.31 -5.27 -14.54
CA ALA A 222 -14.63 -4.63 -14.68
C ALA A 222 -15.58 -5.43 -15.58
N GLN A 223 -15.07 -6.10 -16.61
CA GLN A 223 -15.91 -6.92 -17.51
C GLN A 223 -16.62 -8.07 -16.79
N SER A 224 -16.12 -8.55 -15.62
CA SER A 224 -16.84 -9.58 -14.85
C SER A 224 -18.24 -9.10 -14.42
N GLY A 225 -18.42 -7.80 -14.21
CA GLY A 225 -19.71 -7.21 -13.86
C GLY A 225 -20.74 -7.21 -15.00
N ALA A 226 -20.34 -7.56 -16.24
CA ALA A 226 -21.29 -7.81 -17.34
C ALA A 226 -21.94 -9.20 -17.26
N MET A 227 -21.45 -10.07 -16.37
CA MET A 227 -21.91 -11.44 -16.15
C MET A 227 -22.45 -11.55 -14.72
N PRO A 228 -23.77 -11.40 -14.50
CA PRO A 228 -24.36 -11.39 -13.15
C PRO A 228 -24.07 -12.64 -12.32
N GLU A 229 -23.82 -13.77 -12.97
CA GLU A 229 -23.42 -15.02 -12.34
C GLU A 229 -21.99 -15.00 -11.78
N LEU A 230 -21.14 -14.06 -12.22
CA LEU A 230 -19.77 -13.91 -11.77
C LEU A 230 -19.63 -12.77 -10.74
N ASP A 231 -20.42 -11.70 -10.87
CA ASP A 231 -20.30 -10.53 -10.01
C ASP A 231 -21.66 -9.82 -9.86
N GLU A 232 -22.00 -9.43 -8.62
CA GLU A 232 -23.20 -8.67 -8.34
C GLU A 232 -23.07 -7.19 -8.73
N LYS A 233 -21.82 -6.69 -8.84
CA LYS A 233 -21.53 -5.30 -9.22
C LYS A 233 -21.59 -5.13 -10.73
N THR A 234 -22.01 -3.94 -11.16
CA THR A 234 -21.89 -3.54 -12.56
C THR A 234 -20.41 -3.28 -12.94
N PRO A 235 -20.05 -3.30 -14.23
CA PRO A 235 -18.71 -2.93 -14.67
C PRO A 235 -18.24 -1.57 -14.12
N GLN A 236 -19.13 -0.58 -14.12
CA GLN A 236 -18.81 0.74 -13.56
C GLN A 236 -18.64 0.68 -12.04
N GLY A 237 -19.46 -0.08 -11.32
CA GLY A 237 -19.32 -0.27 -9.87
C GLY A 237 -18.00 -0.91 -9.47
N ILE A 238 -17.48 -1.84 -10.29
CA ILE A 238 -16.15 -2.42 -10.09
C ILE A 238 -15.04 -1.37 -10.30
N LEU A 239 -15.14 -0.57 -11.39
CA LEU A 239 -14.19 0.53 -11.63
C LEU A 239 -14.23 1.57 -10.52
N ASP A 240 -15.41 1.90 -10.00
CA ASP A 240 -15.54 2.84 -8.89
C ASP A 240 -14.95 2.26 -7.59
N SER A 241 -15.07 0.95 -7.36
CA SER A 241 -14.38 0.27 -6.26
C SER A 241 -12.86 0.34 -6.40
N ILE A 242 -12.31 0.13 -7.60
CA ILE A 242 -10.86 0.26 -7.89
C ILE A 242 -10.37 1.69 -7.59
N LYS A 243 -11.16 2.70 -7.88
CA LYS A 243 -10.81 4.12 -7.65
C LYS A 243 -10.83 4.52 -6.18
N ARG A 244 -11.38 3.70 -5.29
CA ARG A 244 -11.38 3.96 -3.83
C ARG A 244 -10.04 3.67 -3.18
N PHE A 245 -9.20 2.82 -3.76
CA PHE A 245 -7.86 2.55 -3.25
C PHE A 245 -6.95 3.75 -3.41
N TYR A 246 -6.01 3.89 -2.48
CA TYR A 246 -4.79 4.67 -2.64
C TYR A 246 -3.68 3.76 -3.15
N TYR A 247 -2.70 4.35 -3.81
CA TYR A 247 -1.62 3.62 -4.49
C TYR A 247 -0.29 4.30 -4.21
N ASP A 248 0.73 3.55 -3.82
CA ASP A 248 2.06 4.12 -3.69
C ASP A 248 2.86 4.05 -5.01
N THR A 249 4.03 4.67 -5.02
CA THR A 249 4.92 4.70 -6.19
C THR A 249 6.14 3.79 -6.05
N ALA A 250 6.25 3.04 -4.96
CA ALA A 250 7.43 2.23 -4.66
C ALA A 250 7.76 1.27 -5.79
N LEU A 251 9.01 1.27 -6.24
CA LEU A 251 9.55 0.48 -7.36
C LEU A 251 8.75 0.59 -8.68
N SER A 252 7.83 1.57 -8.76
CA SER A 252 6.94 1.76 -9.90
C SER A 252 6.91 3.20 -10.44
N PRO A 253 8.03 3.98 -10.40
CA PRO A 253 8.03 5.39 -10.80
C PRO A 253 8.05 5.59 -12.32
N SER A 254 8.02 4.50 -13.09
CA SER A 254 8.13 4.56 -14.55
C SER A 254 6.93 5.26 -15.18
N ARG A 255 7.17 5.89 -16.35
CA ARG A 255 6.09 6.49 -17.13
C ARG A 255 4.98 5.49 -17.46
N TYR A 256 5.31 4.21 -17.65
CA TYR A 256 4.32 3.18 -18.00
C TYR A 256 3.31 2.95 -16.86
N SER A 257 3.80 2.76 -15.64
CA SER A 257 2.94 2.54 -14.47
C SER A 257 2.22 3.83 -14.06
N MET A 258 2.94 4.96 -14.00
CA MET A 258 2.36 6.23 -13.56
C MET A 258 1.30 6.77 -14.54
N ALA A 259 1.48 6.61 -15.85
CA ALA A 259 0.47 7.02 -16.82
C ALA A 259 -0.81 6.16 -16.73
N ALA A 260 -0.66 4.84 -16.57
CA ALA A 260 -1.80 3.94 -16.38
C ALA A 260 -2.57 4.28 -15.11
N LEU A 261 -1.85 4.51 -14.00
CA LEU A 261 -2.46 4.84 -12.72
C LEU A 261 -3.15 6.22 -12.76
N LYS A 262 -2.48 7.24 -13.31
CA LYS A 262 -3.05 8.59 -13.45
C LYS A 262 -4.30 8.62 -14.35
N GLU A 263 -4.42 7.71 -15.32
CA GLU A 263 -5.61 7.58 -16.16
C GLU A 263 -6.76 6.91 -15.40
N LEU A 264 -6.45 5.97 -14.51
CA LEU A 264 -7.44 5.14 -13.81
C LEU A 264 -8.05 5.87 -12.61
N VAL A 265 -7.22 6.51 -11.76
CA VAL A 265 -7.64 7.09 -10.48
C VAL A 265 -7.46 8.59 -10.43
N ASP A 266 -8.13 9.23 -9.47
CA ASP A 266 -7.84 10.61 -9.13
C ASP A 266 -6.38 10.73 -8.63
N PRO A 267 -5.60 11.70 -9.11
CA PRO A 267 -4.22 11.90 -8.65
C PRO A 267 -4.05 12.00 -7.14
N SER A 268 -5.06 12.49 -6.41
CA SER A 268 -5.02 12.57 -4.93
C SER A 268 -4.92 11.21 -4.24
N HIS A 269 -5.19 10.12 -4.96
CA HIS A 269 -5.04 8.75 -4.47
C HIS A 269 -3.66 8.15 -4.76
N ILE A 270 -2.71 8.92 -5.34
CA ILE A 270 -1.36 8.46 -5.62
C ILE A 270 -0.41 9.09 -4.61
N LEU A 271 0.34 8.25 -3.89
CA LEU A 271 1.19 8.62 -2.76
C LEU A 271 2.64 8.24 -3.04
N PHE A 272 3.60 9.02 -2.54
CA PHE A 272 5.01 8.66 -2.65
C PHE A 272 5.34 7.46 -1.76
N GLY A 273 6.09 6.48 -2.31
CA GLY A 273 6.66 5.34 -1.61
C GLY A 273 8.03 5.00 -2.17
N SER A 274 8.99 4.59 -1.32
CA SER A 274 10.37 4.26 -1.71
C SER A 274 10.70 2.78 -1.72
N ASP A 275 10.08 1.98 -0.85
CA ASP A 275 10.43 0.60 -0.54
C ASP A 275 11.85 0.43 0.09
N PHE A 276 12.41 1.52 0.68
CA PHE A 276 13.66 1.42 1.42
C PHE A 276 13.45 0.56 2.69
N PRO A 277 14.39 -0.31 3.10
CA PRO A 277 15.71 -0.59 2.55
C PRO A 277 15.76 -1.74 1.51
N PHE A 278 14.62 -2.39 1.18
CA PHE A 278 14.62 -3.42 0.12
C PHE A 278 14.94 -2.80 -1.24
N ALA A 279 14.47 -1.58 -1.52
CA ALA A 279 15.06 -0.70 -2.52
C ALA A 279 16.26 0.03 -1.88
N PRO A 280 17.52 -0.39 -2.11
CA PRO A 280 18.68 0.22 -1.47
C PRO A 280 18.86 1.68 -1.89
N ALA A 281 19.65 2.45 -1.13
CA ALA A 281 19.80 3.90 -1.31
C ALA A 281 19.98 4.38 -2.77
N PRO A 282 20.81 3.73 -3.64
CA PRO A 282 20.90 4.14 -5.04
C PRO A 282 19.59 3.97 -5.82
N VAL A 283 18.81 2.92 -5.51
CA VAL A 283 17.52 2.67 -6.15
C VAL A 283 16.48 3.68 -5.66
N THR A 284 16.45 3.98 -4.36
CA THR A 284 15.61 5.03 -3.79
C THR A 284 15.91 6.39 -4.47
N ALA A 285 17.18 6.74 -4.61
CA ALA A 285 17.57 7.98 -5.29
C ALA A 285 17.13 8.01 -6.76
N LEU A 286 17.27 6.91 -7.49
CA LEU A 286 16.80 6.79 -8.87
C LEU A 286 15.28 6.94 -8.98
N GLN A 287 14.51 6.35 -8.07
CA GLN A 287 13.05 6.50 -8.02
C GLN A 287 12.66 7.97 -7.83
N CYS A 288 13.26 8.65 -6.84
CA CYS A 288 13.01 10.07 -6.61
C CYS A 288 13.33 10.92 -7.83
N GLN A 289 14.51 10.72 -8.47
CA GLN A 289 14.91 11.44 -9.68
C GLN A 289 13.95 11.17 -10.85
N THR A 290 13.50 9.94 -11.02
CA THR A 290 12.56 9.56 -12.08
C THR A 290 11.21 10.26 -11.91
N LEU A 291 10.69 10.32 -10.67
CA LEU A 291 9.44 11.02 -10.38
C LEU A 291 9.61 12.54 -10.58
N ASP A 292 10.71 13.13 -10.10
CA ASP A 292 10.97 14.57 -10.22
C ASP A 292 11.15 15.03 -11.68
N ALA A 293 11.71 14.17 -12.52
CA ALA A 293 11.88 14.43 -13.95
C ALA A 293 10.64 14.15 -14.80
N SER A 294 9.58 13.61 -14.20
CA SER A 294 8.38 13.18 -14.92
C SER A 294 7.57 14.39 -15.41
N ASP A 295 7.28 14.43 -16.70
CA ASP A 295 6.39 15.40 -17.33
C ASP A 295 4.90 15.05 -17.24
N LEU A 296 4.58 13.96 -16.55
CA LEU A 296 3.19 13.55 -16.29
C LEU A 296 2.50 14.47 -15.29
N TRP A 297 3.25 15.19 -14.46
CA TRP A 297 2.76 16.00 -13.37
C TRP A 297 3.05 17.47 -13.58
N SER A 298 2.11 18.36 -13.25
CA SER A 298 2.37 19.78 -13.04
C SER A 298 3.17 19.98 -11.76
N GLU A 299 3.62 21.20 -11.47
CA GLU A 299 4.27 21.52 -10.19
C GLU A 299 3.37 21.20 -8.99
N ALA A 300 2.08 21.55 -9.08
CA ALA A 300 1.10 21.20 -8.05
C ALA A 300 0.90 19.67 -7.93
N GLY A 301 0.91 18.95 -9.05
CA GLY A 301 0.83 17.49 -9.08
C GLY A 301 2.05 16.83 -8.42
N HIS A 302 3.27 17.36 -8.67
CA HIS A 302 4.48 16.90 -7.96
C HIS A 302 4.41 17.15 -6.46
N TYR A 303 3.94 18.32 -6.02
CA TYR A 303 3.71 18.57 -4.60
C TYR A 303 2.67 17.61 -4.03
N GLY A 304 1.55 17.42 -4.72
CA GLY A 304 0.49 16.48 -4.32
C GLY A 304 1.05 15.08 -4.11
N LEU A 305 1.69 14.50 -5.14
CA LEU A 305 2.29 13.17 -5.13
C LEU A 305 3.31 12.99 -4.00
N ASN A 306 4.23 13.95 -3.86
CA ASN A 306 5.34 13.85 -2.91
C ASN A 306 4.89 14.06 -1.46
N ARG A 307 3.81 14.85 -1.22
CA ARG A 307 3.44 15.26 0.14
C ARG A 307 1.95 15.53 0.33
N GLY A 308 1.36 16.39 -0.50
CA GLY A 308 0.02 16.94 -0.26
C GLY A 308 -1.07 15.89 -0.13
N HIS A 309 -1.01 14.83 -0.93
CA HIS A 309 -1.98 13.74 -0.88
C HIS A 309 -1.84 12.91 0.41
N ALA A 310 -0.61 12.61 0.82
CA ALA A 310 -0.36 11.90 2.07
C ALA A 310 -0.82 12.70 3.30
N LEU A 311 -0.72 14.03 3.29
CA LEU A 311 -1.22 14.89 4.37
C LEU A 311 -2.74 14.85 4.56
N GLN A 312 -3.50 14.36 3.58
CA GLN A 312 -4.95 14.12 3.75
C GLN A 312 -5.23 12.88 4.59
N LEU A 313 -4.34 11.88 4.52
CA LEU A 313 -4.41 10.66 5.32
C LEU A 313 -3.71 10.83 6.68
N PHE A 314 -2.62 11.58 6.71
CA PHE A 314 -1.71 11.74 7.87
C PHE A 314 -1.51 13.22 8.21
N PRO A 315 -2.57 13.94 8.64
CA PRO A 315 -2.51 15.38 8.90
C PRO A 315 -1.55 15.77 10.03
N GLN A 316 -1.20 14.83 10.92
CA GLN A 316 -0.26 15.03 12.02
C GLN A 316 1.17 15.36 11.57
N TYR A 317 1.55 15.02 10.32
CA TYR A 317 2.87 15.33 9.76
C TYR A 317 2.93 16.67 9.03
N ARG A 318 1.88 17.49 9.16
CA ARG A 318 1.89 18.84 8.62
C ARG A 318 2.88 19.72 9.39
N LEU A 319 3.68 20.49 8.65
CA LEU A 319 4.55 21.48 9.26
C LEU A 319 3.72 22.68 9.72
N ALA A 320 4.15 23.32 10.83
CA ALA A 320 3.47 24.51 11.36
C ALA A 320 3.42 25.68 10.36
N THR A 321 4.34 25.70 9.37
CA THR A 321 4.40 26.69 8.30
C THR A 321 3.50 26.38 7.11
N GLU A 322 2.90 25.20 7.06
CA GLU A 322 2.02 24.80 5.96
C GLU A 322 0.59 25.27 6.21
N ALA A 323 0.04 26.03 5.27
CA ALA A 323 -1.36 26.38 5.29
C ALA A 323 -2.23 25.10 5.21
N ILE A 324 -3.38 25.12 5.90
CA ILE A 324 -4.38 24.07 5.73
C ILE A 324 -4.91 24.21 4.31
N ALA A 325 -4.54 23.30 3.42
CA ALA A 325 -5.10 23.25 2.08
C ALA A 325 -6.62 23.04 2.21
N ALA A 326 -7.39 24.02 1.74
CA ALA A 326 -8.86 24.04 1.90
C ALA A 326 -9.57 22.97 1.01
N ALA A 327 -8.87 22.35 0.07
CA ALA A 327 -9.42 21.32 -0.81
C ALA A 327 -8.29 20.44 -1.38
N PRO A 328 -8.57 19.21 -1.82
CA PRO A 328 -7.62 18.42 -2.56
C PRO A 328 -7.13 19.20 -3.79
N ILE A 329 -5.82 19.12 -4.07
CA ILE A 329 -5.21 19.74 -5.26
C ILE A 329 -5.60 18.87 -6.45
N PHE A 330 -6.77 19.12 -7.02
CA PHE A 330 -7.19 18.47 -8.26
C PHE A 330 -6.46 19.13 -9.43
N GLU A 331 -5.69 18.36 -10.17
CA GLU A 331 -5.34 18.78 -11.53
C GLU A 331 -6.63 18.85 -12.34
N GLN A 332 -6.94 20.02 -12.92
CA GLN A 332 -8.06 20.12 -13.84
C GLN A 332 -7.85 19.11 -14.98
N GLU A 333 -8.81 18.19 -15.14
CA GLU A 333 -8.79 17.23 -16.24
C GLU A 333 -8.64 18.00 -17.57
N SER A 334 -7.60 17.66 -18.34
CA SER A 334 -7.43 18.24 -19.66
C SER A 334 -8.65 17.88 -20.56
N LEU A 335 -9.04 18.78 -21.45
CA LEU A 335 -10.15 18.54 -22.39
C LEU A 335 -9.96 17.24 -23.17
N SER A 336 -8.73 16.86 -23.50
CA SER A 336 -8.40 15.60 -24.16
C SER A 336 -8.69 14.38 -23.29
N ARG A 337 -8.50 14.48 -21.98
CA ARG A 337 -8.80 13.40 -21.01
C ARG A 337 -10.31 13.25 -20.84
N ARG A 338 -11.04 14.36 -20.73
CA ARG A 338 -12.52 14.37 -20.70
C ARG A 338 -13.10 13.76 -21.97
N PHE A 339 -12.51 14.07 -23.14
CA PHE A 339 -12.94 13.54 -24.43
C PHE A 339 -12.67 12.04 -24.57
N ARG A 340 -11.49 11.56 -24.13
CA ARG A 340 -11.18 10.12 -24.08
C ARG A 340 -12.12 9.36 -23.16
N ARG A 341 -12.41 9.92 -21.98
CA ARG A 341 -13.36 9.33 -21.03
C ARG A 341 -14.77 9.23 -21.59
N ALA A 342 -15.23 10.24 -22.34
CA ALA A 342 -16.50 10.21 -23.04
C ALA A 342 -16.55 9.14 -24.15
N LEU A 343 -15.41 8.84 -24.79
CA LEU A 343 -15.32 7.79 -25.83
C LEU A 343 -15.25 6.37 -25.24
N THR A 344 -14.75 6.20 -24.04
CA THR A 344 -14.72 4.89 -23.35
C THR A 344 -16.02 4.59 -22.60
N GLY A 345 -16.83 5.62 -22.28
CA GLY A 345 -18.15 5.50 -21.66
C GLY A 345 -19.14 4.57 -22.39
N PRO A 346 -19.23 4.60 -23.74
CA PRO A 346 -20.13 3.71 -24.47
C PRO A 346 -19.88 2.22 -24.30
N MET A 347 -18.63 1.81 -24.00
CA MET A 347 -18.34 0.39 -23.77
C MET A 347 -18.88 -0.10 -22.41
N GLY A 348 -18.86 0.77 -21.38
CA GLY A 348 -19.49 0.48 -20.09
C GLY A 348 -21.01 0.38 -20.19
N SER A 349 -21.65 1.34 -20.86
CA SER A 349 -23.12 1.34 -21.07
C SER A 349 -23.59 0.20 -21.97
N LEU A 350 -22.77 -0.25 -22.93
CA LEU A 350 -23.10 -1.43 -23.74
C LEU A 350 -23.05 -2.70 -22.89
N ALA A 351 -22.05 -2.83 -22.02
CA ALA A 351 -21.94 -3.95 -21.09
C ALA A 351 -23.10 -3.95 -20.07
N GLU A 352 -23.50 -2.78 -19.58
CA GLU A 352 -24.68 -2.64 -18.71
C GLU A 352 -25.97 -3.01 -19.43
N SER A 353 -26.14 -2.62 -20.69
CA SER A 353 -27.33 -2.99 -21.48
C SER A 353 -27.41 -4.50 -21.82
N MET A 354 -26.29 -5.21 -21.77
CA MET A 354 -26.24 -6.66 -21.94
C MET A 354 -26.59 -7.42 -20.65
N ARG A 355 -26.41 -6.78 -19.49
CA ARG A 355 -26.73 -7.35 -18.18
C ARG A 355 -28.26 -7.38 -17.93
N ASP A 356 -29.00 -6.43 -18.48
CA ASP A 356 -30.46 -6.27 -18.29
C ASP A 356 -31.30 -7.10 -19.30
N ARG A 357 -30.65 -7.93 -20.10
CA ARG A 357 -31.27 -8.89 -21.03
C ARG A 357 -31.06 -10.33 -20.58
#